data_c76b883b2da850cd4c785500dc7115e0
#
_entry.id   c76b883b2da850cd4c785500dc7115e0
#
_cell.length_a   1.000
_cell.length_b   1.000
_cell.length_c   1.000
_cell.angle_alpha   90.00
_cell.angle_beta   90.00
_cell.angle_gamma   90.00
#
_symmetry.space_group_name_H-M   'P 1'
#
loop_
_entity.id
_entity.type
_entity.pdbx_description
1 polymer ?
#
loop_
_entity_poly.entity_id
_entity_poly.type
_entity_poly.pdbx_seq_one_letter_code
_entity_poly.pdbx_strand_id
1 'polypeptide(L)'
;MAKQKKKNRRKRRFYKRKRLWIFLLLCMLAGVVGLREANERLQPYKEQAAQIDISTIDDVEIPSLIMDHKGREIGRMFVENRSKVSLEKVPQKLIDALIAQEDQRFFKHDGVDQVGVARAIWLNLKAGAVTQGASTITMQLARNAFDLKSRVKAQGQTGIERKIVEAFLALRIERHLMDSIAADYPDEGECKARMKRMVLEYYLNRIPFGHGYYGVRSGALGYFGKEPMALTIEECASLVACVKNPTRISPLANRATNRKARDHVLNRMLAEEMITESEWMKLSSKPVVVNPKPLRKGKSHLYEIVDDIALEKVGIEAMSRGGFRIYTTIDRDVQNRAEQSLQAHLARIEDRPEYRHPKHSEFKAAPGKVPAYLQSAALMIDSDTGNVLAYVGGRDYAHSQYDFIELGRRPFGTTYLPVVYAAALESGRHPCTTVRDEAMDARAVAVGAQEGILGEWGMEVLNPQYEGRISSVRALAASKLAATVRLGRELSLEEVANQARAFGFPVGEGELLTRMLLGYDSVSLKEAVRAYSAISRKGVLPG
;
A
#
# COMPACT_ATOMS: atom_id res chain seq x y z
N MET A 1 -54.10 23.06 -76.24
CA MET A 1 -54.13 22.50 -74.85
C MET A 1 -52.84 21.82 -74.43
N ALA A 2 -52.11 21.12 -75.26
CA ALA A 2 -50.82 20.40 -74.84
C ALA A 2 -49.68 21.30 -74.38
N LYS A 3 -49.45 22.48 -75.00
CA LYS A 3 -48.38 23.44 -74.59
C LYS A 3 -48.60 24.03 -73.19
N GLN A 4 -49.81 24.21 -72.75
CA GLN A 4 -50.16 24.78 -71.43
C GLN A 4 -49.99 23.74 -70.31
N LYS A 5 -50.25 22.43 -70.54
CA LYS A 5 -49.97 21.33 -69.63
C LYS A 5 -48.47 21.13 -69.38
N LYS A 6 -47.64 21.28 -70.43
CA LYS A 6 -46.17 21.16 -70.33
C LYS A 6 -45.54 22.31 -69.54
N LYS A 7 -46.07 23.55 -69.69
CA LYS A 7 -45.62 24.76 -68.93
C LYS A 7 -45.96 24.65 -67.44
N ASN A 8 -47.13 24.10 -67.11
CA ASN A 8 -47.56 23.88 -65.71
C ASN A 8 -46.79 22.71 -65.04
N ARG A 9 -46.42 21.65 -65.77
CA ARG A 9 -45.55 20.58 -65.26
C ARG A 9 -44.11 21.08 -64.96
N ARG A 10 -43.53 21.95 -65.81
CA ARG A 10 -42.23 22.58 -65.58
C ARG A 10 -42.22 23.50 -64.36
N LYS A 11 -43.25 24.33 -64.18
CA LYS A 11 -43.44 25.20 -62.99
C LYS A 11 -43.59 24.37 -61.73
N ARG A 12 -44.40 23.29 -61.69
CA ARG A 12 -44.53 22.39 -60.54
C ARG A 12 -43.24 21.67 -60.19
N ARG A 13 -42.43 21.24 -61.15
CA ARG A 13 -41.07 20.65 -60.93
C ARG A 13 -40.09 21.69 -60.35
N PHE A 14 -40.15 22.91 -60.83
CA PHE A 14 -39.31 24.01 -60.35
C PHE A 14 -39.64 24.41 -58.91
N TYR A 15 -40.94 24.49 -58.54
CA TYR A 15 -41.39 24.75 -57.18
C TYR A 15 -41.09 23.60 -56.22
N LYS A 16 -41.19 22.36 -56.65
CA LYS A 16 -40.77 21.18 -55.86
C LYS A 16 -39.25 21.20 -55.57
N ARG A 17 -38.45 21.54 -56.58
CA ARG A 17 -37.01 21.71 -56.41
C ARG A 17 -36.67 22.86 -55.44
N LYS A 18 -37.30 24.02 -55.58
CA LYS A 18 -37.10 25.15 -54.67
C LYS A 18 -37.48 24.77 -53.23
N ARG A 19 -38.61 24.11 -53.01
CA ARG A 19 -39.00 23.63 -51.69
C ARG A 19 -38.03 22.62 -51.10
N LEU A 20 -37.49 21.74 -51.91
CA LEU A 20 -36.45 20.77 -51.48
C LEU A 20 -35.14 21.49 -51.07
N TRP A 21 -34.68 22.50 -51.86
CA TRP A 21 -33.52 23.28 -51.51
C TRP A 21 -33.73 24.13 -50.25
N ILE A 22 -34.89 24.73 -50.07
CA ILE A 22 -35.23 25.46 -48.83
C ILE A 22 -35.25 24.49 -47.63
N PHE A 23 -35.81 23.30 -47.76
CA PHE A 23 -35.84 22.28 -46.71
C PHE A 23 -34.40 21.83 -46.35
N LEU A 24 -33.54 21.55 -47.33
CA LEU A 24 -32.15 21.20 -47.11
C LEU A 24 -31.36 22.35 -46.46
N LEU A 25 -31.63 23.59 -46.85
CA LEU A 25 -30.99 24.78 -46.22
C LEU A 25 -31.44 24.94 -44.75
N LEU A 26 -32.71 24.71 -44.47
CA LEU A 26 -33.24 24.75 -43.10
C LEU A 26 -32.67 23.60 -42.23
N CYS A 27 -32.52 22.40 -42.79
CA CYS A 27 -31.88 21.29 -42.12
C CYS A 27 -30.38 21.58 -41.86
N MET A 28 -29.70 22.18 -42.81
CA MET A 28 -28.30 22.61 -42.68
C MET A 28 -28.17 23.71 -41.61
N LEU A 29 -29.06 24.70 -41.63
CA LEU A 29 -29.07 25.76 -40.62
C LEU A 29 -29.35 25.23 -39.21
N ALA A 30 -30.36 24.34 -39.09
CA ALA A 30 -30.65 23.64 -37.84
C ALA A 30 -29.49 22.79 -37.37
N GLY A 31 -28.76 22.13 -38.29
CA GLY A 31 -27.52 21.41 -37.99
C GLY A 31 -26.42 22.32 -37.48
N VAL A 32 -26.20 23.48 -38.12
CA VAL A 32 -25.20 24.45 -37.68
C VAL A 32 -25.53 25.04 -36.30
N VAL A 33 -26.82 25.40 -36.07
CA VAL A 33 -27.27 25.89 -34.76
C VAL A 33 -27.09 24.80 -33.68
N GLY A 34 -27.50 23.55 -33.98
CA GLY A 34 -27.32 22.44 -33.07
C GLY A 34 -25.84 22.15 -32.75
N LEU A 35 -24.95 22.22 -33.74
CA LEU A 35 -23.50 22.08 -33.55
C LEU A 35 -22.92 23.21 -32.70
N ARG A 36 -23.37 24.45 -32.92
CA ARG A 36 -22.95 25.61 -32.11
C ARG A 36 -23.37 25.44 -30.65
N GLU A 37 -24.65 25.13 -30.41
CA GLU A 37 -25.18 24.91 -29.06
C GLU A 37 -24.46 23.71 -28.36
N ALA A 38 -24.22 22.62 -29.09
CA ALA A 38 -23.45 21.49 -28.56
C ALA A 38 -22.00 21.90 -28.21
N ASN A 39 -21.34 22.70 -29.05
CA ASN A 39 -19.98 23.20 -28.77
C ASN A 39 -19.97 24.14 -27.55
N GLU A 40 -20.94 25.03 -27.41
CA GLU A 40 -21.07 25.93 -26.23
C GLU A 40 -21.28 25.11 -24.95
N ARG A 41 -22.10 24.07 -24.96
CA ARG A 41 -22.32 23.17 -23.82
C ARG A 41 -21.09 22.33 -23.47
N LEU A 42 -20.23 22.03 -24.42
CA LEU A 42 -19.00 21.23 -24.21
C LEU A 42 -17.79 22.11 -23.81
N GLN A 43 -17.87 23.42 -24.00
CA GLN A 43 -16.78 24.34 -23.75
C GLN A 43 -16.24 24.28 -22.32
N PRO A 44 -17.05 24.24 -21.23
CA PRO A 44 -16.56 24.15 -19.85
C PRO A 44 -15.69 22.92 -19.61
N TYR A 45 -16.08 21.78 -20.19
CA TYR A 45 -15.32 20.50 -20.03
C TYR A 45 -14.02 20.51 -20.82
N LYS A 46 -13.99 21.21 -21.96
CA LYS A 46 -12.79 21.41 -22.76
C LYS A 46 -11.79 22.30 -22.02
N GLU A 47 -12.28 23.37 -21.38
CA GLU A 47 -11.45 24.24 -20.55
C GLU A 47 -10.92 23.52 -19.32
N GLN A 48 -11.77 22.73 -18.63
CA GLN A 48 -11.35 21.89 -17.53
C GLN A 48 -10.25 20.90 -17.96
N ALA A 49 -10.43 20.24 -19.09
CA ALA A 49 -9.40 19.36 -19.64
C ALA A 49 -8.11 20.14 -20.01
N ALA A 50 -8.22 21.40 -20.46
CA ALA A 50 -7.07 22.24 -20.80
C ALA A 50 -6.23 22.66 -19.60
N GLN A 51 -6.85 22.82 -18.44
CA GLN A 51 -6.16 23.19 -17.19
C GLN A 51 -5.31 22.06 -16.58
N ILE A 52 -5.52 20.81 -17.02
CA ILE A 52 -4.75 19.67 -16.52
C ILE A 52 -3.38 19.65 -17.20
N ASP A 53 -2.33 19.66 -16.40
CA ASP A 53 -0.96 19.53 -16.89
C ASP A 53 -0.70 18.09 -17.33
N ILE A 54 -0.55 17.88 -18.63
CA ILE A 54 -0.31 16.58 -19.23
C ILE A 54 1.18 16.23 -19.37
N SER A 55 2.09 17.15 -19.08
CA SER A 55 3.54 16.92 -19.14
C SER A 55 3.99 15.83 -18.16
N THR A 56 3.24 15.67 -17.05
CA THR A 56 3.47 14.66 -16.02
C THR A 56 2.96 13.26 -16.37
N ILE A 57 2.49 13.05 -17.61
CA ILE A 57 1.96 11.74 -18.03
C ILE A 57 3.00 10.63 -18.03
N ASP A 58 4.28 10.97 -18.07
CA ASP A 58 5.40 10.03 -17.99
C ASP A 58 5.79 9.69 -16.54
N ASP A 59 5.41 10.53 -15.56
CA ASP A 59 5.69 10.34 -14.15
C ASP A 59 4.82 9.20 -13.59
N VAL A 60 5.34 7.98 -13.64
CA VAL A 60 4.61 6.78 -13.18
C VAL A 60 4.59 6.67 -11.66
N GLU A 61 5.56 7.29 -10.99
CA GLU A 61 5.73 7.17 -9.54
C GLU A 61 5.67 8.55 -8.87
N ILE A 62 4.57 8.80 -8.17
CA ILE A 62 4.54 9.87 -7.16
C ILE A 62 4.83 9.19 -5.83
N PRO A 63 6.08 9.25 -5.32
CA PRO A 63 6.39 8.66 -4.03
C PRO A 63 5.60 9.38 -2.93
N SER A 64 5.10 8.64 -1.96
CA SER A 64 4.64 9.23 -0.71
C SER A 64 5.85 9.61 0.13
N LEU A 65 5.87 10.85 0.63
CA LEU A 65 6.97 11.38 1.43
C LEU A 65 6.68 11.15 2.91
N ILE A 66 7.63 10.58 3.63
CA ILE A 66 7.59 10.50 5.09
C ILE A 66 8.33 11.74 5.62
N MET A 67 7.62 12.53 6.39
CA MET A 67 8.09 13.79 6.96
C MET A 67 8.29 13.64 8.47
N ASP A 68 9.32 14.26 9.01
CA ASP A 68 9.51 14.37 10.45
C ASP A 68 8.54 15.42 11.06
N HIS A 69 8.57 15.58 12.39
CA HIS A 69 7.72 16.53 13.11
C HIS A 69 7.99 18.01 12.74
N LYS A 70 9.12 18.32 12.08
CA LYS A 70 9.47 19.65 11.55
C LYS A 70 9.16 19.82 10.07
N GLY A 71 8.55 18.80 9.44
CA GLY A 71 8.26 18.81 8.01
C GLY A 71 9.47 18.59 7.11
N ARG A 72 10.56 18.02 7.63
CA ARG A 72 11.73 17.61 6.84
C ARG A 72 11.52 16.17 6.34
N GLU A 73 11.89 15.91 5.09
CA GLU A 73 11.82 14.56 4.53
C GLU A 73 12.79 13.62 5.27
N ILE A 74 12.29 12.49 5.75
CA ILE A 74 13.06 11.40 6.37
C ILE A 74 13.08 10.15 5.50
N GLY A 75 12.14 10.01 4.59
CA GLY A 75 12.09 8.89 3.67
C GLY A 75 11.03 9.03 2.60
N ARG A 76 11.09 8.11 1.65
CA ARG A 76 10.13 7.98 0.57
C ARG A 76 9.55 6.58 0.58
N MET A 77 8.25 6.50 0.58
CA MET A 77 7.55 5.27 0.32
C MET A 77 7.22 5.22 -1.16
N PHE A 78 7.90 4.35 -1.84
CA PHE A 78 7.50 3.97 -3.19
C PHE A 78 6.40 2.93 -3.04
N VAL A 79 5.32 3.10 -3.74
CA VAL A 79 4.42 1.99 -3.96
C VAL A 79 5.21 1.02 -4.85
N GLU A 80 6.00 0.12 -4.26
CA GLU A 80 6.84 -0.85 -4.98
C GLU A 80 6.04 -1.71 -5.98
N ASN A 81 4.73 -1.63 -5.89
CA ASN A 81 3.79 -2.19 -6.84
C ASN A 81 3.72 -1.43 -8.19
N ARG A 82 4.52 -0.37 -8.40
CA ARG A 82 4.59 0.40 -9.65
C ARG A 82 6.00 0.44 -10.22
N SER A 83 6.66 -0.69 -10.35
CA SER A 83 7.89 -0.70 -11.15
C SER A 83 7.54 -0.56 -12.62
N LYS A 84 7.99 0.54 -13.22
CA LYS A 84 7.84 0.82 -14.66
C LYS A 84 8.39 -0.36 -15.47
N VAL A 85 7.59 -0.87 -16.35
CA VAL A 85 7.96 -1.95 -17.28
C VAL A 85 7.87 -1.39 -18.68
N SER A 86 8.95 -1.49 -19.44
CA SER A 86 8.93 -1.19 -20.87
C SER A 86 7.97 -2.15 -21.59
N LEU A 87 7.24 -1.65 -22.59
CA LEU A 87 6.29 -2.45 -23.37
C LEU A 87 6.96 -3.69 -23.99
N GLU A 88 8.26 -3.64 -24.25
CA GLU A 88 9.06 -4.77 -24.77
C GLU A 88 9.16 -5.95 -23.79
N LYS A 89 8.98 -5.68 -22.49
CA LYS A 89 8.96 -6.69 -21.43
C LYS A 89 7.54 -7.16 -21.08
N VAL A 90 6.56 -6.81 -21.92
CA VAL A 90 5.17 -7.26 -21.82
C VAL A 90 4.88 -8.22 -22.96
N PRO A 91 4.34 -9.43 -22.73
CA PRO A 91 4.08 -10.38 -23.80
C PRO A 91 3.01 -9.86 -24.74
N GLN A 92 3.18 -10.06 -26.05
CA GLN A 92 2.23 -9.61 -27.07
C GLN A 92 0.82 -10.13 -26.80
N LYS A 93 0.67 -11.36 -26.29
CA LYS A 93 -0.64 -11.96 -25.95
C LYS A 93 -1.38 -11.23 -24.82
N LEU A 94 -0.68 -10.52 -23.95
CA LEU A 94 -1.33 -9.65 -22.95
C LEU A 94 -1.86 -8.37 -23.61
N ILE A 95 -1.09 -7.80 -24.54
CA ILE A 95 -1.50 -6.63 -25.33
C ILE A 95 -2.71 -6.99 -26.18
N ASP A 96 -2.67 -8.14 -26.87
CA ASP A 96 -3.77 -8.67 -27.69
C ASP A 96 -5.04 -8.83 -26.84
N ALA A 97 -4.94 -9.47 -25.66
CA ALA A 97 -6.05 -9.66 -24.73
C ALA A 97 -6.65 -8.32 -24.28
N LEU A 98 -5.79 -7.34 -23.96
CA LEU A 98 -6.21 -6.00 -23.54
C LEU A 98 -6.97 -5.28 -24.67
N ILE A 99 -6.43 -5.27 -25.87
CA ILE A 99 -7.05 -4.63 -27.04
C ILE A 99 -8.38 -5.31 -27.38
N ALA A 100 -8.41 -6.63 -27.42
CA ALA A 100 -9.64 -7.38 -27.67
C ALA A 100 -10.73 -7.06 -26.65
N GLN A 101 -10.36 -6.91 -25.38
CA GLN A 101 -11.31 -6.69 -24.29
C GLN A 101 -11.77 -5.24 -24.16
N GLU A 102 -10.84 -4.27 -24.21
CA GLU A 102 -11.10 -2.89 -23.83
C GLU A 102 -11.28 -1.97 -25.03
N ASP A 103 -10.58 -2.19 -26.16
CA ASP A 103 -10.53 -1.23 -27.27
C ASP A 103 -10.08 -1.88 -28.60
N GLN A 104 -10.98 -2.64 -29.24
CA GLN A 104 -10.69 -3.38 -30.50
C GLN A 104 -10.13 -2.52 -31.63
N ARG A 105 -10.45 -1.24 -31.64
CA ARG A 105 -10.06 -0.31 -32.69
C ARG A 105 -8.95 0.64 -32.25
N PHE A 106 -8.23 0.33 -31.17
CA PHE A 106 -7.23 1.18 -30.53
C PHE A 106 -6.25 1.84 -31.51
N PHE A 107 -5.72 1.09 -32.48
CA PHE A 107 -4.79 1.61 -33.48
C PHE A 107 -5.47 2.39 -34.63
N LYS A 108 -6.81 2.42 -34.69
CA LYS A 108 -7.58 3.01 -35.80
C LYS A 108 -8.18 4.38 -35.50
N HIS A 109 -8.20 4.80 -34.24
CA HIS A 109 -8.77 6.09 -33.81
C HIS A 109 -7.73 6.97 -33.13
N ASP A 110 -8.06 8.24 -32.90
CA ASP A 110 -7.20 9.25 -32.26
C ASP A 110 -7.76 9.60 -30.88
N GLY A 111 -7.45 8.80 -29.88
CA GLY A 111 -7.86 8.99 -28.48
C GLY A 111 -9.31 8.60 -28.18
N VAL A 112 -10.25 8.85 -29.10
CA VAL A 112 -11.68 8.55 -28.95
C VAL A 112 -12.17 7.75 -30.17
N ASP A 113 -12.82 6.61 -29.94
CA ASP A 113 -13.44 5.81 -31.01
C ASP A 113 -14.85 6.32 -31.33
N GLN A 114 -14.96 7.26 -32.27
CA GLN A 114 -16.23 7.85 -32.69
C GLN A 114 -17.22 6.79 -33.21
N VAL A 115 -16.74 5.78 -33.94
CA VAL A 115 -17.57 4.68 -34.47
C VAL A 115 -18.05 3.79 -33.31
N GLY A 116 -17.18 3.51 -32.34
CA GLY A 116 -17.52 2.79 -31.13
C GLY A 116 -18.58 3.52 -30.29
N VAL A 117 -18.44 4.84 -30.16
CA VAL A 117 -19.43 5.69 -29.48
C VAL A 117 -20.78 5.63 -30.19
N ALA A 118 -20.82 5.82 -31.51
CA ALA A 118 -22.06 5.75 -32.29
C ALA A 118 -22.74 4.38 -32.16
N ARG A 119 -21.97 3.30 -32.26
CA ARG A 119 -22.46 1.92 -32.06
C ARG A 119 -23.01 1.70 -30.64
N ALA A 120 -22.30 2.16 -29.60
CA ALA A 120 -22.75 2.01 -28.22
C ALA A 120 -24.05 2.78 -27.95
N ILE A 121 -24.18 4.01 -28.49
CA ILE A 121 -25.40 4.81 -28.38
C ILE A 121 -26.58 4.04 -29.02
N TRP A 122 -26.41 3.54 -30.24
CA TRP A 122 -27.44 2.81 -30.95
C TRP A 122 -27.91 1.54 -30.22
N LEU A 123 -26.94 0.75 -29.70
CA LEU A 123 -27.23 -0.48 -28.96
C LEU A 123 -27.91 -0.20 -27.61
N ASN A 124 -27.49 0.83 -26.88
CA ASN A 124 -28.09 1.22 -25.61
C ASN A 124 -29.54 1.75 -25.82
N LEU A 125 -29.77 2.52 -26.89
CA LEU A 125 -31.11 2.95 -27.26
C LEU A 125 -32.02 1.75 -27.60
N LYS A 126 -31.50 0.78 -28.37
CA LYS A 126 -32.25 -0.44 -28.71
C LYS A 126 -32.55 -1.31 -27.50
N ALA A 127 -31.65 -1.37 -26.52
CA ALA A 127 -31.75 -2.16 -25.30
C ALA A 127 -32.60 -1.46 -24.21
N GLY A 128 -32.88 -0.16 -24.33
CA GLY A 128 -33.52 0.65 -23.28
C GLY A 128 -32.70 0.76 -21.98
N ALA A 129 -31.42 0.36 -22.01
CA ALA A 129 -30.54 0.37 -20.86
C ALA A 129 -29.08 0.58 -21.31
N VAL A 130 -28.19 1.04 -20.39
CA VAL A 130 -26.75 1.19 -20.65
C VAL A 130 -26.09 -0.18 -20.58
N THR A 131 -26.01 -0.88 -21.71
CA THR A 131 -25.44 -2.22 -21.85
C THR A 131 -24.01 -2.21 -22.38
N GLN A 132 -23.62 -1.19 -23.14
CA GLN A 132 -22.28 -1.04 -23.70
C GLN A 132 -21.64 0.31 -23.36
N GLY A 133 -20.36 0.26 -23.01
CA GLY A 133 -19.50 1.43 -22.85
C GLY A 133 -18.69 1.70 -24.12
N ALA A 134 -18.26 2.95 -24.32
CA ALA A 134 -17.44 3.40 -25.43
C ALA A 134 -16.14 4.09 -24.94
N SER A 135 -15.60 3.68 -23.79
CA SER A 135 -14.35 4.22 -23.28
C SER A 135 -13.17 3.56 -23.97
N THR A 136 -12.24 4.34 -24.47
CA THR A 136 -11.00 3.87 -25.07
C THR A 136 -9.91 3.65 -24.02
N ILE A 137 -8.82 2.95 -24.38
CA ILE A 137 -7.63 2.79 -23.52
C ILE A 137 -7.05 4.17 -23.16
N THR A 138 -6.99 5.13 -24.11
CA THR A 138 -6.48 6.48 -23.83
C THR A 138 -7.37 7.27 -22.87
N MET A 139 -8.70 7.14 -22.96
CA MET A 139 -9.62 7.72 -21.99
C MET A 139 -9.43 7.11 -20.58
N GLN A 140 -9.21 5.80 -20.49
CA GLN A 140 -8.92 5.13 -19.24
C GLN A 140 -7.57 5.54 -18.66
N LEU A 141 -6.55 5.71 -19.53
CA LEU A 141 -5.25 6.28 -19.14
C LEU A 141 -5.41 7.68 -18.55
N ALA A 142 -6.13 8.58 -19.24
CA ALA A 142 -6.43 9.92 -18.75
C ALA A 142 -7.09 9.91 -17.36
N ARG A 143 -8.09 9.05 -17.19
CA ARG A 143 -8.79 8.89 -15.90
C ARG A 143 -7.86 8.47 -14.76
N ASN A 144 -6.97 7.51 -15.03
CA ASN A 144 -6.10 6.94 -14.00
C ASN A 144 -4.85 7.81 -13.74
N ALA A 145 -4.30 8.45 -14.77
CA ALA A 145 -3.11 9.29 -14.65
C ALA A 145 -3.39 10.59 -13.87
N PHE A 146 -4.57 11.18 -14.03
CA PHE A 146 -4.92 12.48 -13.45
C PHE A 146 -5.99 12.41 -12.36
N ASP A 147 -6.28 11.22 -11.84
CA ASP A 147 -7.31 10.96 -10.79
C ASP A 147 -8.64 11.71 -11.03
N LEU A 148 -9.16 11.60 -12.25
CA LEU A 148 -10.38 12.30 -12.64
C LEU A 148 -11.62 11.87 -11.84
N LYS A 149 -11.62 10.69 -11.23
CA LYS A 149 -12.72 10.24 -10.37
C LYS A 149 -12.87 11.14 -9.14
N SER A 150 -11.76 11.40 -8.44
CA SER A 150 -11.76 12.23 -7.22
C SER A 150 -11.98 13.70 -7.54
N ARG A 151 -11.33 14.22 -8.59
CA ARG A 151 -11.47 15.62 -9.03
C ARG A 151 -12.92 15.97 -9.41
N VAL A 152 -13.54 15.15 -10.25
CA VAL A 152 -14.92 15.34 -10.72
C VAL A 152 -15.93 15.19 -9.57
N LYS A 153 -15.71 14.22 -8.66
CA LYS A 153 -16.54 14.05 -7.46
C LYS A 153 -16.46 15.27 -6.53
N ALA A 154 -15.25 15.81 -6.33
CA ALA A 154 -15.04 17.02 -5.53
C ALA A 154 -15.77 18.25 -6.10
N GLN A 155 -15.98 18.28 -7.43
CA GLN A 155 -16.71 19.34 -8.15
C GLN A 155 -18.21 19.06 -8.26
N GLY A 156 -18.72 17.98 -7.67
CA GLY A 156 -20.14 17.61 -7.75
C GLY A 156 -20.63 17.15 -9.13
N GLN A 157 -19.70 16.83 -10.04
CA GLN A 157 -20.01 16.46 -11.43
C GLN A 157 -20.45 15.00 -11.56
N THR A 158 -21.21 14.71 -12.60
CA THR A 158 -21.75 13.37 -12.91
C THR A 158 -20.73 12.46 -13.61
N GLY A 159 -21.05 11.18 -13.69
CA GLY A 159 -20.24 10.21 -14.43
C GLY A 159 -20.18 10.47 -15.95
N ILE A 160 -21.20 11.15 -16.52
CA ILE A 160 -21.24 11.52 -17.95
C ILE A 160 -20.28 12.69 -18.19
N GLU A 161 -20.34 13.73 -17.36
CA GLU A 161 -19.44 14.90 -17.43
C GLU A 161 -17.99 14.47 -17.32
N ARG A 162 -17.67 13.58 -16.40
CA ARG A 162 -16.34 12.98 -16.31
C ARG A 162 -15.92 12.33 -17.64
N LYS A 163 -16.78 11.55 -18.29
CA LYS A 163 -16.45 10.92 -19.58
C LYS A 163 -16.18 11.93 -20.69
N ILE A 164 -16.84 13.07 -20.66
CA ILE A 164 -16.57 14.16 -21.61
C ILE A 164 -15.16 14.73 -21.37
N VAL A 165 -14.80 14.98 -20.11
CA VAL A 165 -13.43 15.44 -19.76
C VAL A 165 -12.38 14.39 -20.13
N GLU A 166 -12.65 13.09 -19.83
CA GLU A 166 -11.77 11.97 -20.24
C GLU A 166 -11.52 11.98 -21.76
N ALA A 167 -12.56 12.23 -22.57
CA ALA A 167 -12.47 12.26 -24.02
C ALA A 167 -11.59 13.44 -24.51
N PHE A 168 -11.81 14.65 -24.00
CA PHE A 168 -10.96 15.81 -24.36
C PHE A 168 -9.50 15.62 -23.94
N LEU A 169 -9.29 15.04 -22.75
CA LEU A 169 -7.95 14.73 -22.28
C LEU A 169 -7.27 13.67 -23.15
N ALA A 170 -8.00 12.62 -23.54
CA ALA A 170 -7.46 11.57 -24.41
C ALA A 170 -6.95 12.14 -25.75
N LEU A 171 -7.72 13.05 -26.38
CA LEU A 171 -7.32 13.75 -27.60
C LEU A 171 -6.05 14.61 -27.39
N ARG A 172 -5.97 15.30 -26.23
CA ARG A 172 -4.78 16.13 -25.88
C ARG A 172 -3.55 15.26 -25.63
N ILE A 173 -3.70 14.15 -24.92
CA ILE A 173 -2.61 13.22 -24.62
C ILE A 173 -2.01 12.66 -25.91
N GLU A 174 -2.83 12.12 -26.81
CA GLU A 174 -2.32 11.55 -28.05
C GLU A 174 -1.65 12.60 -28.93
N ARG A 175 -2.21 13.82 -29.03
CA ARG A 175 -1.57 14.93 -29.74
C ARG A 175 -0.23 15.30 -29.12
N HIS A 176 -0.18 15.50 -27.79
CA HIS A 176 1.05 15.85 -27.08
C HIS A 176 2.16 14.80 -27.29
N LEU A 177 1.79 13.51 -27.17
CA LEU A 177 2.75 12.41 -27.41
C LEU A 177 3.21 12.36 -28.87
N MET A 178 2.31 12.61 -29.81
CA MET A 178 2.64 12.67 -31.23
C MET A 178 3.62 13.83 -31.51
N ASP A 179 3.32 15.01 -31.00
CA ASP A 179 4.17 16.21 -31.16
C ASP A 179 5.56 16.00 -30.51
N SER A 180 5.64 15.26 -29.41
CA SER A 180 6.91 15.00 -28.70
C SER A 180 7.88 14.08 -29.47
N ILE A 181 7.37 13.24 -30.38
CA ILE A 181 8.19 12.28 -31.14
C ILE A 181 8.22 12.56 -32.65
N ALA A 182 7.50 13.58 -33.13
CA ALA A 182 7.37 13.89 -34.55
C ALA A 182 8.73 14.16 -35.25
N ALA A 183 9.69 14.71 -34.52
CA ALA A 183 11.04 14.97 -35.03
C ALA A 183 11.82 13.66 -35.31
N ASP A 184 11.60 12.63 -34.48
CA ASP A 184 12.28 11.34 -34.59
C ASP A 184 11.61 10.41 -35.60
N TYR A 185 10.29 10.60 -35.85
CA TYR A 185 9.46 9.76 -36.73
C TYR A 185 8.71 10.63 -37.74
N PRO A 186 9.35 11.00 -38.88
CA PRO A 186 8.76 11.87 -39.92
C PRO A 186 7.56 11.26 -40.64
N ASP A 187 7.46 9.93 -40.75
CA ASP A 187 6.30 9.25 -41.30
C ASP A 187 5.13 9.27 -40.29
N GLU A 188 4.00 9.84 -40.70
CA GLU A 188 2.82 9.99 -39.87
C GLU A 188 2.27 8.65 -39.35
N GLY A 189 2.32 7.61 -40.20
CA GLY A 189 1.84 6.27 -39.83
C GLY A 189 2.73 5.62 -38.78
N GLU A 190 4.05 5.72 -38.95
CA GLU A 190 5.04 5.21 -38.00
C GLU A 190 4.98 6.00 -36.68
N CYS A 191 4.91 7.33 -36.76
CA CYS A 191 4.76 8.21 -35.63
C CYS A 191 3.51 7.85 -34.81
N LYS A 192 2.36 7.66 -35.45
CA LYS A 192 1.11 7.23 -34.83
C LYS A 192 1.24 5.84 -34.17
N ALA A 193 1.85 4.88 -34.84
CA ALA A 193 2.08 3.55 -34.30
C ALA A 193 2.96 3.61 -33.03
N ARG A 194 4.03 4.41 -33.06
CA ARG A 194 4.93 4.61 -31.92
C ARG A 194 4.19 5.29 -30.76
N MET A 195 3.46 6.37 -31.00
CA MET A 195 2.64 7.07 -30.02
C MET A 195 1.63 6.10 -29.35
N LYS A 196 0.94 5.26 -30.12
CA LYS A 196 0.02 4.25 -29.59
C LYS A 196 0.72 3.25 -28.67
N ARG A 197 1.94 2.84 -28.99
CA ARG A 197 2.74 1.98 -28.10
C ARG A 197 3.12 2.68 -26.79
N MET A 198 3.44 3.98 -26.83
CA MET A 198 3.67 4.77 -25.62
C MET A 198 2.41 4.85 -24.74
N VAL A 199 1.24 5.08 -25.33
CA VAL A 199 -0.05 5.06 -24.62
C VAL A 199 -0.28 3.72 -23.93
N LEU A 200 -0.01 2.58 -24.60
CA LEU A 200 -0.11 1.24 -24.00
C LEU A 200 0.86 1.06 -22.84
N GLU A 201 2.11 1.51 -22.99
CA GLU A 201 3.11 1.43 -21.93
C GLU A 201 2.67 2.20 -20.67
N TYR A 202 2.24 3.46 -20.86
CA TYR A 202 1.75 4.30 -19.76
C TYR A 202 0.50 3.73 -19.12
N TYR A 203 -0.41 3.18 -19.90
CA TYR A 203 -1.63 2.55 -19.41
C TYR A 203 -1.32 1.31 -18.58
N LEU A 204 -0.54 0.35 -19.12
CA LEU A 204 -0.18 -0.89 -18.45
C LEU A 204 0.60 -0.69 -17.16
N ASN A 205 1.34 0.41 -17.04
CA ASN A 205 2.04 0.75 -15.81
C ASN A 205 1.17 1.42 -14.74
N ARG A 206 -0.09 1.78 -15.06
CA ARG A 206 -0.97 2.54 -14.15
C ARG A 206 -2.28 1.87 -13.78
N ILE A 207 -2.75 0.94 -14.59
CA ILE A 207 -4.08 0.34 -14.36
C ILE A 207 -4.14 -0.46 -13.06
N PRO A 208 -5.25 -0.33 -12.31
CA PRO A 208 -5.46 -1.16 -11.13
C PRO A 208 -5.90 -2.58 -11.51
N PHE A 209 -5.28 -3.57 -10.89
CA PHE A 209 -5.66 -4.98 -11.02
C PHE A 209 -6.39 -5.54 -9.78
N GLY A 210 -6.56 -4.74 -8.72
CA GLY A 210 -7.16 -5.14 -7.44
C GLY A 210 -6.11 -5.55 -6.40
N HIS A 211 -6.52 -5.68 -5.12
CA HIS A 211 -5.63 -5.98 -3.99
C HIS A 211 -4.42 -5.01 -3.86
N GLY A 212 -4.59 -3.75 -4.26
CA GLY A 212 -3.50 -2.77 -4.25
C GLY A 212 -2.44 -2.98 -5.32
N TYR A 213 -2.65 -3.87 -6.29
CA TYR A 213 -1.73 -4.06 -7.41
C TYR A 213 -2.03 -3.05 -8.51
N TYR A 214 -1.11 -2.13 -8.73
CA TYR A 214 -1.14 -1.14 -9.79
C TYR A 214 0.00 -1.39 -10.78
N GLY A 215 -0.33 -1.40 -12.05
CA GLY A 215 0.59 -1.76 -13.14
C GLY A 215 0.73 -3.27 -13.35
N VAL A 216 1.06 -3.60 -14.59
CA VAL A 216 1.10 -4.99 -15.10
C VAL A 216 2.07 -5.88 -14.33
N ARG A 217 3.25 -5.36 -13.93
CA ARG A 217 4.25 -6.13 -13.20
C ARG A 217 3.75 -6.50 -11.81
N SER A 218 3.16 -5.51 -11.12
CA SER A 218 2.61 -5.71 -9.79
C SER A 218 1.47 -6.74 -9.80
N GLY A 219 0.57 -6.64 -10.79
CA GLY A 219 -0.50 -7.62 -10.97
C GLY A 219 0.03 -9.03 -11.28
N ALA A 220 1.04 -9.13 -12.16
CA ALA A 220 1.66 -10.40 -12.54
C ALA A 220 2.34 -11.10 -11.36
N LEU A 221 3.16 -10.37 -10.61
CA LEU A 221 3.82 -10.86 -9.40
C LEU A 221 2.80 -11.15 -8.29
N GLY A 222 1.85 -10.24 -8.09
CA GLY A 222 0.86 -10.33 -7.02
C GLY A 222 -0.12 -11.49 -7.19
N TYR A 223 -0.44 -11.90 -8.40
CA TYR A 223 -1.35 -13.02 -8.64
C TYR A 223 -0.63 -14.33 -9.01
N PHE A 224 0.40 -14.25 -9.85
CA PHE A 224 1.02 -15.43 -10.45
C PHE A 224 2.47 -15.63 -10.02
N GLY A 225 3.07 -14.68 -9.30
CA GLY A 225 4.48 -14.76 -8.86
C GLY A 225 5.49 -14.75 -10.01
N LYS A 226 5.12 -14.17 -11.16
CA LYS A 226 5.90 -14.15 -12.39
C LYS A 226 6.12 -12.73 -12.88
N GLU A 227 7.26 -12.49 -13.55
CA GLU A 227 7.43 -11.28 -14.35
C GLU A 227 6.47 -11.30 -15.56
N PRO A 228 6.01 -10.14 -16.08
CA PRO A 228 5.00 -10.09 -17.13
C PRO A 228 5.33 -10.96 -18.34
N MET A 229 6.57 -10.97 -18.81
CA MET A 229 7.00 -11.77 -19.98
C MET A 229 6.87 -13.28 -19.77
N ALA A 230 6.83 -13.75 -18.51
CA ALA A 230 6.69 -15.16 -18.15
C ALA A 230 5.22 -15.62 -17.98
N LEU A 231 4.25 -14.73 -18.19
CA LEU A 231 2.83 -15.07 -18.11
C LEU A 231 2.41 -15.95 -19.29
N THR A 232 1.60 -16.96 -18.99
CA THR A 232 0.92 -17.76 -20.02
C THR A 232 -0.29 -17.00 -20.60
N ILE A 233 -0.83 -17.45 -21.74
CA ILE A 233 -1.96 -16.77 -22.40
C ILE A 233 -3.19 -16.70 -21.47
N GLU A 234 -3.51 -17.80 -20.77
CA GLU A 234 -4.61 -17.84 -19.80
C GLU A 234 -4.37 -16.95 -18.57
N GLU A 235 -3.14 -16.77 -18.14
CA GLU A 235 -2.78 -15.82 -17.07
C GLU A 235 -2.89 -14.38 -17.55
N CYS A 236 -2.47 -14.08 -18.80
CA CYS A 236 -2.68 -12.79 -19.45
C CYS A 236 -4.17 -12.43 -19.52
N ALA A 237 -5.01 -13.34 -20.02
CA ALA A 237 -6.45 -13.14 -20.09
C ALA A 237 -7.10 -12.99 -18.70
N SER A 238 -6.63 -13.74 -17.71
CA SER A 238 -7.06 -13.65 -16.30
C SER A 238 -6.72 -12.30 -15.68
N LEU A 239 -5.52 -11.77 -15.96
CA LEU A 239 -5.07 -10.47 -15.50
C LEU A 239 -5.88 -9.34 -16.16
N VAL A 240 -6.05 -9.37 -17.48
CA VAL A 240 -6.85 -8.40 -18.23
C VAL A 240 -8.31 -8.39 -17.76
N ALA A 241 -8.89 -9.55 -17.45
CA ALA A 241 -10.25 -9.64 -16.93
C ALA A 241 -10.46 -8.80 -15.65
N CYS A 242 -9.44 -8.65 -14.80
CA CYS A 242 -9.50 -7.85 -13.57
C CYS A 242 -9.75 -6.36 -13.84
N VAL A 243 -9.32 -5.82 -14.99
CA VAL A 243 -9.39 -4.38 -15.32
C VAL A 243 -10.81 -3.84 -15.22
N LYS A 244 -11.80 -4.61 -15.63
CA LYS A 244 -13.22 -4.21 -15.62
C LYS A 244 -13.79 -3.97 -14.21
N ASN A 245 -13.42 -4.81 -13.24
CA ASN A 245 -13.81 -4.68 -11.84
C ASN A 245 -12.75 -5.34 -10.95
N PRO A 246 -11.68 -4.60 -10.61
CA PRO A 246 -10.48 -5.14 -9.96
C PRO A 246 -10.76 -5.86 -8.64
N THR A 247 -11.67 -5.34 -7.82
CA THR A 247 -11.98 -5.92 -6.51
C THR A 247 -12.77 -7.23 -6.64
N ARG A 248 -13.78 -7.26 -7.52
CA ARG A 248 -14.71 -8.39 -7.63
C ARG A 248 -14.16 -9.54 -8.48
N ILE A 249 -13.37 -9.20 -9.52
CA ILE A 249 -12.88 -10.18 -10.51
C ILE A 249 -11.50 -10.71 -10.13
N SER A 250 -10.85 -10.18 -9.10
CA SER A 250 -9.55 -10.65 -8.64
C SER A 250 -9.54 -12.17 -8.40
N PRO A 251 -8.53 -12.90 -8.91
CA PRO A 251 -8.40 -14.34 -8.70
C PRO A 251 -8.08 -14.73 -7.24
N LEU A 252 -7.59 -13.79 -6.42
CA LEU A 252 -7.42 -13.99 -4.97
C LEU A 252 -8.76 -13.89 -4.24
N ALA A 253 -9.65 -12.99 -4.68
CA ALA A 253 -10.97 -12.83 -4.07
C ALA A 253 -11.91 -13.96 -4.48
N ASN A 254 -11.99 -14.29 -5.78
CA ASN A 254 -12.89 -15.33 -6.29
C ASN A 254 -12.41 -15.91 -7.63
N ARG A 255 -11.78 -17.09 -7.56
CA ARG A 255 -11.25 -17.80 -8.74
C ARG A 255 -12.33 -18.17 -9.77
N ALA A 256 -13.54 -18.54 -9.33
CA ALA A 256 -14.63 -18.91 -10.23
C ALA A 256 -15.16 -17.69 -11.01
N THR A 257 -15.29 -16.53 -10.36
CA THR A 257 -15.65 -15.27 -11.00
C THR A 257 -14.58 -14.83 -11.98
N ASN A 258 -13.31 -14.92 -11.59
CA ASN A 258 -12.19 -14.60 -12.49
C ASN A 258 -12.16 -15.54 -13.70
N ARG A 259 -12.37 -16.86 -13.51
CA ARG A 259 -12.42 -17.84 -14.61
C ARG A 259 -13.49 -17.45 -15.64
N LYS A 260 -14.71 -17.14 -15.22
CA LYS A 260 -15.78 -16.71 -16.14
C LYS A 260 -15.40 -15.44 -16.92
N ALA A 261 -14.78 -14.48 -16.24
CA ALA A 261 -14.34 -13.24 -16.87
C ALA A 261 -13.14 -13.45 -17.82
N ARG A 262 -12.18 -14.32 -17.45
CA ARG A 262 -11.07 -14.77 -18.31
C ARG A 262 -11.59 -15.42 -19.59
N ASP A 263 -12.54 -16.35 -19.44
CA ASP A 263 -13.10 -17.07 -20.59
C ASP A 263 -13.85 -16.09 -21.55
N HIS A 264 -14.42 -15.01 -21.00
CA HIS A 264 -14.97 -13.93 -21.84
C HIS A 264 -13.87 -13.18 -22.62
N VAL A 265 -12.70 -12.91 -22.00
CA VAL A 265 -11.54 -12.30 -22.69
C VAL A 265 -11.03 -13.23 -23.78
N LEU A 266 -10.89 -14.54 -23.50
CA LEU A 266 -10.48 -15.54 -24.49
C LEU A 266 -11.46 -15.63 -25.67
N ASN A 267 -12.78 -15.54 -25.44
CA ASN A 267 -13.79 -15.47 -26.48
C ASN A 267 -13.61 -14.22 -27.36
N ARG A 268 -13.25 -13.09 -26.76
CA ARG A 268 -12.95 -11.86 -27.51
C ARG A 268 -11.70 -12.00 -28.36
N MET A 269 -10.64 -12.60 -27.81
CA MET A 269 -9.40 -12.89 -28.55
C MET A 269 -9.64 -13.84 -29.74
N LEU A 270 -10.52 -14.84 -29.57
CA LEU A 270 -10.93 -15.73 -30.67
C LEU A 270 -11.69 -14.97 -31.75
N ALA A 271 -12.65 -14.14 -31.37
CA ALA A 271 -13.47 -13.34 -32.30
C ALA A 271 -12.64 -12.33 -33.11
N GLU A 272 -11.50 -11.90 -32.60
CA GLU A 272 -10.53 -11.02 -33.29
C GLU A 272 -9.36 -11.82 -33.93
N GLU A 273 -9.49 -13.14 -34.04
CA GLU A 273 -8.50 -14.04 -34.66
C GLU A 273 -7.08 -13.99 -34.02
N MET A 274 -6.99 -13.52 -32.76
CA MET A 274 -5.73 -13.43 -32.00
C MET A 274 -5.29 -14.76 -31.40
N ILE A 275 -6.23 -15.71 -31.27
CA ILE A 275 -6.00 -17.12 -30.92
C ILE A 275 -6.87 -18.01 -31.80
N THR A 276 -6.44 -19.24 -32.01
CA THR A 276 -7.20 -20.25 -32.75
C THR A 276 -8.27 -20.91 -31.88
N GLU A 277 -9.26 -21.56 -32.51
CA GLU A 277 -10.30 -22.31 -31.79
C GLU A 277 -9.70 -23.45 -30.96
N SER A 278 -8.68 -24.13 -31.46
CA SER A 278 -7.94 -25.17 -30.75
C SER A 278 -7.25 -24.62 -29.48
N GLU A 279 -6.60 -23.45 -29.58
CA GLU A 279 -6.02 -22.77 -28.43
C GLU A 279 -7.11 -22.37 -27.43
N TRP A 280 -8.20 -21.78 -27.90
CA TRP A 280 -9.30 -21.39 -27.04
C TRP A 280 -9.87 -22.56 -26.23
N MET A 281 -10.14 -23.71 -26.87
CA MET A 281 -10.62 -24.93 -26.18
C MET A 281 -9.64 -25.38 -25.09
N LYS A 282 -8.35 -25.40 -25.38
CA LYS A 282 -7.29 -25.78 -24.45
C LYS A 282 -7.17 -24.79 -23.28
N LEU A 283 -7.22 -23.47 -23.54
CA LEU A 283 -7.01 -22.42 -22.55
C LEU A 283 -8.22 -22.29 -21.61
N SER A 284 -9.46 -22.38 -22.13
CA SER A 284 -10.69 -22.28 -21.35
C SER A 284 -10.88 -23.49 -20.40
N SER A 285 -10.35 -24.66 -20.75
CA SER A 285 -10.39 -25.84 -19.88
C SER A 285 -9.52 -25.72 -18.62
N LYS A 286 -8.44 -24.91 -18.67
CA LYS A 286 -7.50 -24.78 -17.56
C LYS A 286 -8.11 -24.07 -16.34
N PRO A 287 -7.80 -24.51 -15.10
CA PRO A 287 -8.19 -23.80 -13.89
C PRO A 287 -7.41 -22.50 -13.74
N VAL A 288 -7.93 -21.55 -12.97
CA VAL A 288 -7.19 -20.37 -12.53
C VAL A 288 -6.33 -20.75 -11.34
N VAL A 289 -5.03 -20.76 -11.53
CA VAL A 289 -4.04 -21.05 -10.48
C VAL A 289 -3.37 -19.73 -10.07
N VAL A 290 -3.28 -19.47 -8.78
CA VAL A 290 -2.59 -18.31 -8.21
C VAL A 290 -1.37 -18.76 -7.40
N ASN A 291 -0.27 -18.02 -7.53
CA ASN A 291 0.96 -18.22 -6.76
C ASN A 291 1.56 -16.85 -6.42
N PRO A 292 0.93 -16.12 -5.48
CA PRO A 292 1.28 -14.74 -5.22
C PRO A 292 2.71 -14.61 -4.65
N LYS A 293 3.50 -13.75 -5.27
CA LYS A 293 4.81 -13.29 -4.78
C LYS A 293 4.85 -11.77 -4.89
N PRO A 294 4.07 -11.04 -4.07
CA PRO A 294 4.02 -9.60 -4.12
C PRO A 294 5.39 -9.00 -3.83
N LEU A 295 5.69 -7.88 -4.47
CA LEU A 295 6.87 -7.09 -4.15
C LEU A 295 6.81 -6.66 -2.68
N ARG A 296 7.92 -6.81 -1.96
CA ARG A 296 7.99 -6.39 -0.55
C ARG A 296 8.05 -4.88 -0.45
N LYS A 297 7.34 -4.33 0.51
CA LYS A 297 7.31 -2.91 0.85
C LYS A 297 8.43 -2.58 1.84
N GLY A 298 8.87 -1.32 1.82
CA GLY A 298 9.72 -0.74 2.86
C GLY A 298 11.21 -1.01 2.74
N LYS A 299 12.01 -0.03 3.14
CA LYS A 299 13.47 -0.14 3.27
C LYS A 299 13.95 -0.08 4.72
N SER A 300 13.04 0.09 5.68
CA SER A 300 13.31 0.08 7.12
C SER A 300 12.05 -0.33 7.89
N HIS A 301 12.23 -0.80 9.12
CA HIS A 301 11.10 -1.11 10.03
C HIS A 301 10.23 0.13 10.28
N LEU A 302 10.84 1.31 10.41
CA LEU A 302 10.11 2.57 10.55
C LEU A 302 9.15 2.81 9.37
N TYR A 303 9.59 2.55 8.14
CA TYR A 303 8.74 2.79 6.96
C TYR A 303 7.60 1.78 6.86
N GLU A 304 7.81 0.53 7.30
CA GLU A 304 6.73 -0.47 7.39
C GLU A 304 5.65 -0.04 8.39
N ILE A 305 6.04 0.37 9.59
CA ILE A 305 5.09 0.85 10.60
C ILE A 305 4.33 2.10 10.11
N VAL A 306 5.01 3.04 9.47
CA VAL A 306 4.36 4.23 8.90
C VAL A 306 3.39 3.85 7.77
N ASP A 307 3.76 2.89 6.91
CA ASP A 307 2.88 2.38 5.83
C ASP A 307 1.64 1.70 6.41
N ASP A 308 1.80 0.85 7.42
CA ASP A 308 0.69 0.13 8.06
C ASP A 308 -0.29 1.11 8.73
N ILE A 309 0.21 2.10 9.49
CA ILE A 309 -0.62 3.12 10.13
C ILE A 309 -1.31 4.00 9.08
N ALA A 310 -0.60 4.40 8.02
CA ALA A 310 -1.19 5.20 6.95
C ALA A 310 -2.24 4.40 6.19
N LEU A 311 -1.98 3.12 5.93
CA LEU A 311 -2.91 2.20 5.27
C LEU A 311 -4.21 2.02 6.09
N GLU A 312 -4.10 1.87 7.40
CA GLU A 312 -5.24 1.79 8.32
C GLU A 312 -6.09 3.07 8.28
N LYS A 313 -5.44 4.25 8.24
CA LYS A 313 -6.13 5.55 8.26
C LYS A 313 -6.80 5.92 6.95
N VAL A 314 -6.17 5.69 5.80
CA VAL A 314 -6.66 6.18 4.50
C VAL A 314 -7.10 5.06 3.54
N GLY A 315 -6.82 3.82 3.88
CA GLY A 315 -7.19 2.64 3.10
C GLY A 315 -6.23 2.35 1.94
N ILE A 316 -6.23 1.08 1.52
CA ILE A 316 -5.31 0.54 0.51
C ILE A 316 -5.43 1.25 -0.86
N GLU A 317 -6.65 1.65 -1.22
CA GLU A 317 -6.92 2.28 -2.52
C GLU A 317 -6.33 3.69 -2.61
N ALA A 318 -6.35 4.45 -1.52
CA ALA A 318 -5.73 5.77 -1.44
C ALA A 318 -4.20 5.66 -1.39
N MET A 319 -3.66 4.82 -0.50
CA MET A 319 -2.21 4.63 -0.36
C MET A 319 -1.55 4.19 -1.67
N SER A 320 -2.20 3.32 -2.44
CA SER A 320 -1.65 2.83 -3.70
C SER A 320 -1.58 3.87 -4.83
N ARG A 321 -2.24 5.02 -4.70
CA ARG A 321 -2.08 6.15 -5.62
C ARG A 321 -0.78 6.92 -5.39
N GLY A 322 -0.21 6.82 -4.19
CA GLY A 322 0.97 7.59 -3.79
C GLY A 322 0.70 9.09 -3.65
N GLY A 323 1.76 9.88 -3.57
CA GLY A 323 1.69 11.35 -3.51
C GLY A 323 1.32 11.92 -2.15
N PHE A 324 1.26 11.10 -1.09
CA PHE A 324 1.00 11.58 0.26
C PHE A 324 2.21 12.26 0.88
N ARG A 325 1.95 13.24 1.74
CA ARG A 325 2.91 13.74 2.71
C ARG A 325 2.47 13.25 4.08
N ILE A 326 3.19 12.27 4.62
CA ILE A 326 2.87 11.59 5.86
C ILE A 326 3.72 12.23 6.96
N TYR A 327 3.13 13.08 7.77
CA TYR A 327 3.80 13.71 8.89
C TYR A 327 3.81 12.77 10.08
N THR A 328 5.01 12.47 10.58
CA THR A 328 5.24 11.62 11.74
C THR A 328 5.69 12.44 12.94
N THR A 329 5.74 11.82 14.10
CA THR A 329 6.33 12.41 15.32
C THR A 329 7.84 12.23 15.41
N ILE A 330 8.44 11.51 14.47
CA ILE A 330 9.88 11.23 14.43
C ILE A 330 10.68 12.53 14.36
N ASP A 331 11.76 12.63 15.14
CA ASP A 331 12.80 13.64 14.96
C ASP A 331 13.94 13.04 14.13
N ARG A 332 14.16 13.61 12.94
CA ARG A 332 15.19 13.12 12.00
C ARG A 332 16.56 13.03 12.62
N ASP A 333 16.93 13.99 13.46
CA ASP A 333 18.29 14.02 14.04
C ASP A 333 18.42 12.97 15.14
N VAL A 334 17.36 12.76 15.95
CA VAL A 334 17.32 11.70 16.96
C VAL A 334 17.31 10.32 16.32
N GLN A 335 16.53 10.11 15.25
CA GLN A 335 16.50 8.85 14.48
C GLN A 335 17.88 8.49 13.95
N ASN A 336 18.54 9.43 13.26
CA ASN A 336 19.87 9.19 12.69
C ASN A 336 20.92 8.88 13.77
N ARG A 337 20.87 9.59 14.92
CA ARG A 337 21.80 9.32 16.04
C ARG A 337 21.54 7.96 16.67
N ALA A 338 20.27 7.57 16.83
CA ALA A 338 19.92 6.25 17.36
C ALA A 338 20.46 5.13 16.47
N GLU A 339 20.23 5.21 15.17
CA GLU A 339 20.76 4.24 14.19
C GLU A 339 22.28 4.16 14.22
N GLN A 340 22.96 5.31 14.14
CA GLN A 340 24.43 5.37 14.14
C GLN A 340 25.02 4.85 15.46
N SER A 341 24.46 5.24 16.60
CA SER A 341 24.93 4.79 17.92
C SER A 341 24.74 3.29 18.10
N LEU A 342 23.61 2.75 17.65
CA LEU A 342 23.33 1.32 17.71
C LEU A 342 24.34 0.54 16.87
N GLN A 343 24.56 0.94 15.62
CA GLN A 343 25.51 0.28 14.72
C GLN A 343 26.94 0.33 15.29
N ALA A 344 27.38 1.51 15.73
CA ALA A 344 28.71 1.69 16.29
C ALA A 344 28.92 0.86 17.58
N HIS A 345 27.89 0.75 18.44
CA HIS A 345 27.97 -0.04 19.65
C HIS A 345 28.04 -1.54 19.37
N LEU A 346 27.21 -2.04 18.47
CA LEU A 346 27.21 -3.45 18.07
C LEU A 346 28.53 -3.86 17.40
N ALA A 347 29.07 -3.00 16.53
CA ALA A 347 30.38 -3.25 15.93
C ALA A 347 31.49 -3.35 16.98
N ARG A 348 31.50 -2.45 17.99
CA ARG A 348 32.48 -2.52 19.11
C ARG A 348 32.34 -3.81 19.94
N ILE A 349 31.14 -4.36 20.08
CA ILE A 349 30.94 -5.64 20.76
C ILE A 349 31.53 -6.78 19.91
N GLU A 350 31.25 -6.78 18.62
CA GLU A 350 31.73 -7.79 17.68
C GLU A 350 33.26 -7.78 17.50
N ASP A 351 33.88 -6.65 17.76
CA ASP A 351 35.37 -6.50 17.70
C ASP A 351 36.10 -6.92 18.97
N ARG A 352 35.38 -7.29 20.04
CA ARG A 352 36.02 -7.78 21.26
C ARG A 352 36.71 -9.12 21.03
N PRO A 353 37.89 -9.34 21.62
CA PRO A 353 38.64 -10.60 21.46
C PRO A 353 37.87 -11.84 21.91
N GLU A 354 37.00 -11.72 22.89
CA GLU A 354 36.18 -12.79 23.44
C GLU A 354 34.90 -13.08 22.64
N TYR A 355 34.55 -12.24 21.66
CA TYR A 355 33.35 -12.46 20.83
C TYR A 355 33.54 -13.67 19.89
N ARG A 356 32.68 -14.69 20.04
CA ARG A 356 32.79 -15.97 19.32
C ARG A 356 31.61 -16.27 18.38
N HIS A 357 30.68 -15.31 18.21
CA HIS A 357 29.52 -15.46 17.36
C HIS A 357 29.74 -14.88 15.96
N PRO A 358 28.91 -15.23 14.97
CA PRO A 358 28.98 -14.65 13.64
C PRO A 358 28.89 -13.12 13.68
N LYS A 359 29.66 -12.43 12.83
CA LYS A 359 29.64 -10.96 12.72
C LYS A 359 28.71 -10.49 11.60
N HIS A 360 28.17 -9.30 11.75
CA HIS A 360 27.35 -8.66 10.71
C HIS A 360 28.09 -8.54 9.38
N SER A 361 29.38 -8.16 9.40
CA SER A 361 30.21 -7.98 8.21
C SER A 361 30.43 -9.26 7.40
N GLU A 362 30.26 -10.43 8.02
CA GLU A 362 30.48 -11.75 7.39
C GLU A 362 29.18 -12.33 6.80
N PHE A 363 28.04 -11.73 7.12
CA PHE A 363 26.74 -12.25 6.68
C PHE A 363 26.50 -11.96 5.19
N LYS A 364 26.23 -13.03 4.45
CA LYS A 364 25.79 -12.95 3.05
C LYS A 364 24.31 -13.35 2.97
N ALA A 365 23.49 -12.39 2.60
CA ALA A 365 22.06 -12.61 2.43
C ALA A 365 21.78 -13.65 1.34
N ALA A 366 20.89 -14.61 1.64
CA ALA A 366 20.39 -15.60 0.69
C ALA A 366 18.93 -15.91 1.04
N PRO A 367 18.10 -16.35 0.06
CA PRO A 367 16.72 -16.70 0.33
C PRO A 367 16.57 -17.71 1.48
N GLY A 368 15.76 -17.37 2.49
CA GLY A 368 15.52 -18.22 3.66
C GLY A 368 16.61 -18.24 4.72
N LYS A 369 17.71 -17.52 4.52
CA LYS A 369 18.80 -17.45 5.51
C LYS A 369 18.49 -16.37 6.55
N VAL A 370 18.36 -16.79 7.81
CA VAL A 370 18.17 -15.89 8.96
C VAL A 370 19.54 -15.41 9.47
N PRO A 371 19.71 -14.10 9.76
CA PRO A 371 20.97 -13.61 10.33
C PRO A 371 21.19 -14.13 11.75
N ALA A 372 22.36 -14.70 11.98
CA ALA A 372 22.79 -15.23 13.28
C ALA A 372 23.74 -14.30 14.03
N TYR A 373 24.04 -13.12 13.50
CA TYR A 373 24.85 -12.10 14.16
C TYR A 373 24.01 -11.32 15.18
N LEU A 374 24.69 -10.58 16.05
CA LEU A 374 24.09 -9.80 17.13
C LEU A 374 23.04 -8.80 16.61
N GLN A 375 21.84 -8.91 17.12
CA GLN A 375 20.70 -8.04 16.83
C GLN A 375 20.45 -7.05 17.96
N SER A 376 19.84 -5.92 17.65
CA SER A 376 19.38 -4.94 18.65
C SER A 376 18.27 -4.08 18.05
N ALA A 377 17.51 -3.44 18.94
CA ALA A 377 16.47 -2.46 18.61
C ALA A 377 16.57 -1.27 19.55
N ALA A 378 16.02 -0.12 19.13
CA ALA A 378 15.94 1.07 19.96
C ALA A 378 14.62 1.81 19.69
N LEU A 379 13.94 2.16 20.77
CA LEU A 379 12.71 2.97 20.73
C LEU A 379 12.90 4.16 21.67
N MET A 380 12.67 5.37 21.17
CA MET A 380 12.74 6.59 21.97
C MET A 380 11.43 7.35 21.84
N ILE A 381 10.87 7.73 22.99
CA ILE A 381 9.64 8.53 23.08
C ILE A 381 9.91 9.83 23.83
N ASP A 382 9.12 10.83 23.51
CA ASP A 382 9.06 12.07 24.27
C ASP A 382 8.32 11.84 25.59
N SER A 383 8.95 12.21 26.69
CA SER A 383 8.41 11.97 28.04
C SER A 383 7.14 12.77 28.35
N ASP A 384 6.92 13.90 27.70
CA ASP A 384 5.78 14.76 27.99
C ASP A 384 4.57 14.41 27.13
N THR A 385 4.80 14.13 25.85
CA THR A 385 3.74 13.87 24.86
C THR A 385 3.46 12.39 24.65
N GLY A 386 4.45 11.50 24.87
CA GLY A 386 4.39 10.10 24.49
C GLY A 386 4.70 9.84 23.02
N ASN A 387 5.03 10.87 22.24
CA ASN A 387 5.32 10.76 20.83
C ASN A 387 6.61 9.96 20.58
N VAL A 388 6.60 9.10 19.57
CA VAL A 388 7.79 8.38 19.14
C VAL A 388 8.75 9.34 18.41
N LEU A 389 9.95 9.51 18.96
CA LEU A 389 11.00 10.36 18.38
C LEU A 389 11.98 9.58 17.52
N ALA A 390 12.26 8.32 17.86
CA ALA A 390 13.09 7.42 17.06
C ALA A 390 12.60 5.97 17.15
N TYR A 391 12.69 5.24 16.04
CA TYR A 391 12.25 3.86 15.90
C TYR A 391 13.27 3.05 15.08
N VAL A 392 14.02 2.19 15.74
CA VAL A 392 15.01 1.29 15.12
C VAL A 392 14.63 -0.14 15.43
N GLY A 393 13.84 -0.77 14.57
CA GLY A 393 13.22 -2.09 14.81
C GLY A 393 14.19 -3.28 14.72
N GLY A 394 15.38 -3.08 14.16
CA GLY A 394 16.42 -4.10 14.02
C GLY A 394 17.72 -3.51 13.47
N ARG A 395 18.78 -4.33 13.41
CA ARG A 395 20.11 -3.88 13.00
C ARG A 395 20.21 -3.59 11.50
N ASP A 396 19.65 -4.47 10.67
CA ASP A 396 19.70 -4.35 9.20
C ASP A 396 18.43 -4.92 8.59
N TYR A 397 17.59 -4.03 8.07
CA TYR A 397 16.30 -4.38 7.47
C TYR A 397 16.46 -5.26 6.21
N ALA A 398 17.53 -5.05 5.42
CA ALA A 398 17.77 -5.85 4.23
C ALA A 398 18.10 -7.32 4.55
N HIS A 399 18.66 -7.57 5.73
CA HIS A 399 18.97 -8.90 6.22
C HIS A 399 17.81 -9.56 6.98
N SER A 400 17.02 -8.76 7.71
CA SER A 400 15.86 -9.24 8.48
C SER A 400 14.80 -8.18 8.60
N GLN A 401 13.56 -8.51 8.19
CA GLN A 401 12.36 -7.69 8.39
C GLN A 401 11.69 -7.98 9.73
N TYR A 402 12.30 -8.82 10.60
CA TYR A 402 11.76 -9.05 11.93
C TYR A 402 11.90 -7.80 12.79
N ASP A 403 10.77 -7.22 13.19
CA ASP A 403 10.73 -6.03 14.05
C ASP A 403 10.84 -6.43 15.52
N PHE A 404 11.98 -6.14 16.13
CA PHE A 404 12.23 -6.46 17.54
C PHE A 404 11.46 -5.57 18.51
N ILE A 405 10.95 -4.41 18.08
CA ILE A 405 10.13 -3.51 18.92
C ILE A 405 8.72 -4.08 19.09
N GLU A 406 8.10 -4.51 18.00
CA GLU A 406 6.72 -5.03 18.01
C GLU A 406 6.66 -6.52 18.34
N LEU A 407 7.53 -7.33 17.72
CA LEU A 407 7.45 -8.79 17.75
C LEU A 407 8.40 -9.42 18.76
N GLY A 408 9.50 -8.73 19.09
CA GLY A 408 10.52 -9.23 20.01
C GLY A 408 10.03 -9.26 21.45
N ARG A 409 9.77 -10.46 21.97
CA ARG A 409 9.38 -10.65 23.36
C ARG A 409 10.53 -11.22 24.18
N ARG A 410 10.77 -10.62 25.34
CA ARG A 410 11.82 -11.02 26.28
C ARG A 410 11.31 -10.92 27.71
N PRO A 411 11.77 -11.79 28.64
CA PRO A 411 11.55 -11.59 30.06
C PRO A 411 12.04 -10.22 30.49
N PHE A 412 11.20 -9.49 31.23
CA PHE A 412 11.50 -8.10 31.60
C PHE A 412 12.59 -8.00 32.69
N GLY A 413 12.71 -9.02 33.51
CA GLY A 413 13.74 -9.12 34.53
C GLY A 413 13.65 -8.05 35.59
N THR A 414 14.81 -7.63 36.12
CA THR A 414 14.89 -6.64 37.19
C THR A 414 14.28 -5.28 36.86
N THR A 415 14.07 -4.99 35.58
CA THR A 415 13.35 -3.78 35.14
C THR A 415 11.85 -3.80 35.50
N TYR A 416 11.31 -4.95 35.93
CA TYR A 416 9.96 -5.06 36.44
C TYR A 416 9.84 -4.65 37.91
N LEU A 417 10.93 -4.65 38.70
CA LEU A 417 10.90 -4.38 40.13
C LEU A 417 10.17 -3.09 40.52
N PRO A 418 10.29 -1.96 39.79
CA PRO A 418 9.53 -0.74 40.08
C PRO A 418 8.02 -0.93 40.16
N VAL A 419 7.44 -1.88 39.46
CA VAL A 419 6.01 -2.20 39.50
C VAL A 419 5.61 -2.75 40.85
N VAL A 420 6.42 -3.64 41.42
CA VAL A 420 6.18 -4.21 42.78
C VAL A 420 6.24 -3.10 43.82
N TYR A 421 7.21 -2.20 43.72
CA TYR A 421 7.33 -1.07 44.68
C TYR A 421 6.23 -0.02 44.48
N ALA A 422 5.76 0.19 43.23
CA ALA A 422 4.60 1.02 42.98
C ALA A 422 3.33 0.45 43.65
N ALA A 423 3.11 -0.87 43.51
CA ALA A 423 2.02 -1.54 44.22
C ALA A 423 2.12 -1.36 45.75
N ALA A 424 3.35 -1.40 46.32
CA ALA A 424 3.55 -1.16 47.73
C ALA A 424 3.19 0.27 48.12
N LEU A 425 3.54 1.27 47.33
CA LEU A 425 3.17 2.67 47.57
C LEU A 425 1.66 2.88 47.48
N GLU A 426 1.01 2.31 46.47
CA GLU A 426 -0.46 2.36 46.34
C GLU A 426 -1.19 1.71 47.53
N SER A 427 -0.64 0.64 48.10
CA SER A 427 -1.18 0.01 49.32
C SER A 427 -0.94 0.84 50.58
N GLY A 428 -0.37 2.04 50.50
CA GLY A 428 -0.11 2.95 51.59
C GLY A 428 1.22 2.71 52.33
N ARG A 429 2.11 1.87 51.80
CA ARG A 429 3.45 1.67 52.40
C ARG A 429 4.34 2.88 52.11
N HIS A 430 5.12 3.28 53.13
CA HIS A 430 6.06 4.40 52.99
C HIS A 430 7.36 3.95 52.31
N PRO A 431 8.04 4.80 51.51
CA PRO A 431 9.34 4.47 50.88
C PRO A 431 10.42 3.99 51.87
N CYS A 432 10.36 4.44 53.12
CA CYS A 432 11.27 4.00 54.18
C CYS A 432 10.81 2.72 54.90
N THR A 433 9.68 2.12 54.51
CA THR A 433 9.25 0.83 55.07
C THR A 433 10.37 -0.19 54.92
N THR A 434 10.69 -0.89 56.00
CA THR A 434 11.77 -1.90 55.97
C THR A 434 11.29 -3.21 55.38
N VAL A 435 12.13 -3.76 54.53
CA VAL A 435 11.96 -5.09 53.89
C VAL A 435 13.16 -5.96 54.29
N ARG A 436 12.97 -7.29 54.28
CA ARG A 436 14.04 -8.24 54.62
C ARG A 436 14.77 -8.69 53.40
N ASP A 437 16.06 -8.37 53.30
CA ASP A 437 16.99 -8.85 52.30
C ASP A 437 17.83 -9.98 52.90
N GLU A 438 17.30 -11.19 52.84
CA GLU A 438 17.89 -12.42 53.38
C GLU A 438 17.78 -13.54 52.36
N ALA A 439 18.60 -14.57 52.47
CA ALA A 439 18.54 -15.74 51.59
C ALA A 439 17.10 -16.28 51.43
N MET A 440 16.75 -16.69 50.23
CA MET A 440 15.45 -17.24 49.90
C MET A 440 15.63 -18.51 49.06
N ASP A 441 14.83 -19.54 49.35
CA ASP A 441 14.79 -20.76 48.54
C ASP A 441 14.26 -20.42 47.14
N ALA A 442 15.02 -20.76 46.09
CA ALA A 442 14.66 -20.57 44.71
C ALA A 442 13.32 -21.23 44.32
N ARG A 443 12.96 -22.35 45.01
CA ARG A 443 11.66 -23.02 44.82
C ARG A 443 10.48 -22.15 45.19
N ALA A 444 10.68 -21.21 46.12
CA ALA A 444 9.61 -20.28 46.52
C ALA A 444 9.13 -19.36 45.39
N VAL A 445 9.86 -19.28 44.30
CA VAL A 445 9.59 -18.38 43.18
C VAL A 445 9.19 -19.13 41.90
N ALA A 446 9.28 -20.48 41.93
CA ALA A 446 8.85 -21.35 40.83
C ALA A 446 9.43 -21.01 39.46
N VAL A 447 10.71 -20.65 39.39
CA VAL A 447 11.45 -20.41 38.15
C VAL A 447 12.44 -21.52 37.89
N GLY A 448 12.28 -22.22 36.78
CA GLY A 448 13.15 -23.33 36.37
C GLY A 448 12.94 -24.64 37.17
N ALA A 449 13.04 -25.78 36.53
CA ALA A 449 12.84 -27.09 37.14
C ALA A 449 14.05 -27.62 37.94
N GLN A 450 15.26 -27.18 37.63
CA GLN A 450 16.50 -27.73 38.22
C GLN A 450 17.54 -26.71 38.67
N GLU A 451 17.61 -25.52 38.09
CA GLU A 451 18.70 -24.56 38.37
C GLU A 451 18.25 -23.31 39.16
N GLY A 452 16.96 -23.15 39.40
CA GLY A 452 16.44 -21.98 40.08
C GLY A 452 16.68 -20.67 39.33
N ILE A 453 16.03 -19.62 39.75
CA ILE A 453 16.17 -18.25 39.26
C ILE A 453 17.62 -17.80 39.14
N LEU A 454 18.42 -18.37 39.95
CA LEU A 454 19.74 -17.92 40.29
C LEU A 454 20.74 -18.01 39.13
N GLY A 455 20.65 -19.00 38.25
CA GLY A 455 21.55 -19.13 37.11
C GLY A 455 21.34 -18.14 35.96
N GLU A 456 20.15 -17.55 35.83
CA GLU A 456 19.79 -16.75 34.65
C GLU A 456 19.82 -15.22 34.90
N TRP A 457 19.87 -14.75 36.17
CA TRP A 457 19.53 -13.38 36.52
C TRP A 457 20.65 -12.49 37.07
N GLY A 458 21.90 -12.89 36.91
CA GLY A 458 23.05 -12.02 37.12
C GLY A 458 23.89 -12.30 38.37
N MET A 459 24.86 -11.40 38.64
CA MET A 459 25.92 -11.57 39.63
C MET A 459 25.41 -11.70 41.09
N GLU A 460 24.29 -11.08 41.45
CA GLU A 460 23.67 -11.19 42.78
C GLU A 460 23.34 -12.62 43.15
N VAL A 461 23.14 -13.43 42.17
CA VAL A 461 22.76 -14.82 42.25
C VAL A 461 23.96 -15.75 42.39
N LEU A 462 25.05 -15.42 41.75
CA LEU A 462 26.29 -16.19 41.85
C LEU A 462 27.02 -15.92 43.16
N ASN A 463 26.88 -14.71 43.71
CA ASN A 463 27.47 -14.29 44.98
C ASN A 463 26.58 -13.29 45.69
N PRO A 464 25.46 -13.75 46.28
CA PRO A 464 24.43 -12.89 46.87
C PRO A 464 24.99 -12.13 48.07
N GLN A 465 24.83 -10.81 48.04
CA GLN A 465 25.16 -9.91 49.16
C GLN A 465 23.85 -9.49 49.88
N TYR A 466 23.55 -10.13 51.00
CA TYR A 466 22.39 -9.82 51.79
C TYR A 466 22.70 -8.73 52.82
N GLU A 467 21.81 -7.74 52.95
CA GLU A 467 21.98 -6.59 53.83
C GLU A 467 21.05 -6.64 55.07
N GLY A 468 20.29 -7.71 55.24
CA GLY A 468 19.37 -7.85 56.37
C GLY A 468 18.13 -6.94 56.22
N ARG A 469 17.83 -6.14 57.24
CA ARG A 469 16.69 -5.19 57.20
C ARG A 469 17.11 -3.89 56.54
N ILE A 470 16.54 -3.60 55.36
CA ILE A 470 16.82 -2.40 54.56
C ILE A 470 15.51 -1.67 54.23
N SER A 471 15.60 -0.42 53.80
CA SER A 471 14.44 0.34 53.34
C SER A 471 14.01 -0.13 51.94
N SER A 472 12.73 0.04 51.58
CA SER A 472 12.19 -0.22 50.23
C SER A 472 12.96 0.55 49.15
N VAL A 473 13.36 1.80 49.44
CA VAL A 473 14.19 2.60 48.52
C VAL A 473 15.54 1.93 48.27
N ARG A 474 16.21 1.45 49.33
CA ARG A 474 17.52 0.75 49.20
C ARG A 474 17.35 -0.55 48.42
N ALA A 475 16.29 -1.30 48.72
CA ALA A 475 16.02 -2.57 48.06
C ALA A 475 15.76 -2.40 46.54
N LEU A 476 14.99 -1.40 46.15
CA LEU A 476 14.78 -1.07 44.74
C LEU A 476 16.05 -0.56 44.09
N ALA A 477 16.73 0.39 44.68
CA ALA A 477 17.94 0.99 44.09
C ALA A 477 19.08 -0.01 43.88
N ALA A 478 19.19 -1.02 44.76
CA ALA A 478 20.16 -2.09 44.65
C ALA A 478 19.63 -3.36 43.96
N SER A 479 18.41 -3.30 43.39
CA SER A 479 17.76 -4.43 42.69
C SER A 479 17.72 -5.71 43.54
N LYS A 480 17.39 -5.60 44.85
CA LYS A 480 17.41 -6.72 45.79
C LYS A 480 16.25 -7.69 45.52
N LEU A 481 16.52 -8.81 44.85
CA LEU A 481 15.51 -9.76 44.39
C LEU A 481 14.75 -10.42 45.53
N ALA A 482 15.46 -10.91 46.57
CA ALA A 482 14.86 -11.57 47.70
C ALA A 482 13.94 -10.64 48.50
N ALA A 483 14.35 -9.39 48.67
CA ALA A 483 13.53 -8.36 49.33
C ALA A 483 12.28 -8.04 48.51
N THR A 484 12.39 -7.91 47.17
CA THR A 484 11.29 -7.63 46.29
C THR A 484 10.24 -8.76 46.25
N VAL A 485 10.68 -10.01 46.23
CA VAL A 485 9.78 -11.17 46.25
C VAL A 485 9.02 -11.21 47.59
N ARG A 486 9.66 -10.97 48.73
CA ARG A 486 8.98 -10.93 50.01
C ARG A 486 7.94 -9.81 50.07
N LEU A 487 8.32 -8.62 49.60
CA LEU A 487 7.42 -7.48 49.53
C LEU A 487 6.19 -7.80 48.68
N GLY A 488 6.39 -8.32 47.46
CA GLY A 488 5.29 -8.66 46.54
C GLY A 488 4.38 -9.78 47.07
N ARG A 489 4.93 -10.75 47.83
CA ARG A 489 4.13 -11.79 48.50
C ARG A 489 3.34 -11.26 49.71
N GLU A 490 3.88 -10.29 50.41
CA GLU A 490 3.18 -9.60 51.53
C GLU A 490 2.04 -8.72 51.02
N LEU A 491 2.12 -8.18 49.80
CA LEU A 491 1.06 -7.41 49.16
C LEU A 491 -0.07 -8.31 48.64
N SER A 492 0.20 -9.29 47.99
CA SER A 492 -0.50 -10.29 47.17
C SER A 492 -0.09 -10.20 45.70
N LEU A 493 -0.12 -11.33 45.01
CA LEU A 493 0.20 -11.35 43.57
C LEU A 493 -0.84 -10.57 42.78
N GLU A 494 -2.11 -10.57 43.19
CA GLU A 494 -3.18 -9.86 42.50
C GLU A 494 -3.02 -8.33 42.60
N GLU A 495 -2.63 -7.77 43.72
CA GLU A 495 -2.34 -6.33 43.85
C GLU A 495 -1.20 -5.92 42.93
N VAL A 496 -0.12 -6.70 42.86
CA VAL A 496 1.00 -6.45 41.95
C VAL A 496 0.57 -6.61 40.49
N ALA A 497 -0.28 -7.60 40.15
CA ALA A 497 -0.83 -7.81 38.84
C ALA A 497 -1.70 -6.63 38.38
N ASN A 498 -2.55 -6.10 39.30
CA ASN A 498 -3.37 -4.93 39.01
C ASN A 498 -2.51 -3.70 38.75
N GLN A 499 -1.44 -3.51 39.52
CA GLN A 499 -0.49 -2.44 39.26
C GLN A 499 0.23 -2.61 37.93
N ALA A 500 0.60 -3.84 37.54
CA ALA A 500 1.19 -4.13 36.25
C ALA A 500 0.23 -3.79 35.09
N ARG A 501 -1.05 -4.15 35.22
CA ARG A 501 -2.10 -3.77 34.24
C ARG A 501 -2.24 -2.26 34.16
N ALA A 502 -2.20 -1.55 35.28
CA ALA A 502 -2.24 -0.08 35.32
C ALA A 502 -1.03 0.55 34.60
N PHE A 503 0.13 -0.06 34.68
CA PHE A 503 1.32 0.32 33.88
C PHE A 503 1.22 -0.09 32.41
N GLY A 504 0.16 -0.82 32.01
CA GLY A 504 -0.02 -1.28 30.62
C GLY A 504 0.76 -2.54 30.26
N PHE A 505 1.27 -3.29 31.23
CA PHE A 505 1.86 -4.60 30.99
C PHE A 505 0.77 -5.65 30.70
N PRO A 506 1.00 -6.54 29.75
CA PRO A 506 0.11 -7.67 29.51
C PRO A 506 0.27 -8.67 30.67
N VAL A 507 -0.71 -8.74 31.53
CA VAL A 507 -0.81 -9.78 32.57
C VAL A 507 -1.83 -10.81 32.09
N GLY A 508 -1.40 -12.06 31.96
CA GLY A 508 -2.26 -13.16 31.51
C GLY A 508 -3.47 -13.40 32.44
N GLU A 509 -4.52 -14.01 31.87
CA GLU A 509 -5.74 -14.39 32.63
C GLU A 509 -5.55 -15.70 33.42
N GLY A 510 -4.37 -16.31 33.40
CA GLY A 510 -4.06 -17.55 34.08
C GLY A 510 -3.69 -17.40 35.57
N GLU A 511 -3.29 -18.49 36.20
CA GLU A 511 -2.79 -18.50 37.59
C GLU A 511 -1.56 -17.59 37.74
N LEU A 512 -1.62 -16.66 38.66
CA LEU A 512 -0.52 -15.76 38.98
C LEU A 512 0.58 -16.52 39.72
N LEU A 513 1.77 -16.48 39.19
CA LEU A 513 2.93 -17.16 39.77
C LEU A 513 3.91 -16.16 40.38
N THR A 514 4.55 -16.54 41.49
CA THR A 514 5.53 -15.69 42.22
C THR A 514 6.66 -15.20 41.34
N ARG A 515 7.02 -15.93 40.26
CA ARG A 515 8.03 -15.52 39.27
C ARG A 515 7.70 -14.21 38.55
N MET A 516 6.41 -13.81 38.48
CA MET A 516 5.99 -12.52 37.96
C MET A 516 6.67 -11.35 38.70
N LEU A 517 6.89 -11.46 40.02
CA LEU A 517 7.55 -10.44 40.83
C LEU A 517 8.99 -10.14 40.38
N LEU A 518 9.58 -11.03 39.61
CA LEU A 518 10.94 -10.91 39.03
C LEU A 518 10.92 -10.58 37.54
N GLY A 519 9.76 -10.25 36.98
CA GLY A 519 9.63 -9.90 35.56
C GLY A 519 9.93 -11.07 34.60
N TYR A 520 9.53 -12.28 34.98
CA TYR A 520 9.72 -13.47 34.14
C TYR A 520 8.81 -13.44 32.90
N ASP A 521 7.70 -12.72 32.99
CA ASP A 521 6.78 -12.63 31.85
C ASP A 521 7.42 -11.83 30.70
N SER A 522 7.18 -12.34 29.49
CA SER A 522 7.79 -11.74 28.30
C SER A 522 6.98 -10.54 27.81
N VAL A 523 7.66 -9.43 27.59
CA VAL A 523 7.12 -8.18 27.05
C VAL A 523 7.85 -7.74 25.80
N SER A 524 7.20 -6.94 24.96
CA SER A 524 7.85 -6.26 23.85
C SER A 524 8.55 -4.98 24.32
N LEU A 525 9.51 -4.49 23.51
CA LEU A 525 10.17 -3.21 23.80
C LEU A 525 9.17 -2.04 23.82
N LYS A 526 8.16 -2.08 22.97
CA LYS A 526 7.07 -1.09 22.90
C LYS A 526 6.27 -1.07 24.22
N GLU A 527 5.85 -2.23 24.70
CA GLU A 527 5.12 -2.36 25.97
C GLU A 527 5.97 -1.84 27.16
N ALA A 528 7.26 -2.18 27.17
CA ALA A 528 8.20 -1.75 28.18
C ALA A 528 8.38 -0.23 28.22
N VAL A 529 8.65 0.39 27.07
CA VAL A 529 8.85 1.83 26.95
C VAL A 529 7.56 2.58 27.29
N ARG A 530 6.41 2.08 26.86
CA ARG A 530 5.09 2.63 27.20
C ARG A 530 4.85 2.61 28.72
N ALA A 531 5.10 1.49 29.37
CA ALA A 531 4.94 1.35 30.81
C ALA A 531 5.85 2.32 31.60
N TYR A 532 7.13 2.39 31.20
CA TYR A 532 8.07 3.30 31.88
C TYR A 532 7.77 4.78 31.64
N SER A 533 7.16 5.12 30.51
CA SER A 533 6.75 6.50 30.25
C SER A 533 5.69 6.99 31.23
N ALA A 534 4.88 6.10 31.82
CA ALA A 534 3.92 6.47 32.82
C ALA A 534 4.59 7.09 34.06
N ILE A 535 5.79 6.63 34.44
CA ILE A 535 6.55 7.16 35.57
C ILE A 535 6.93 8.63 35.33
N SER A 536 7.50 8.95 34.15
CA SER A 536 7.86 10.33 33.79
C SER A 536 6.65 11.23 33.56
N ARG A 537 5.51 10.65 33.16
CA ARG A 537 4.25 11.34 32.91
C ARG A 537 3.29 11.38 34.12
N LYS A 538 3.82 11.28 35.33
CA LYS A 538 3.05 11.37 36.59
C LYS A 538 1.87 10.38 36.64
N GLY A 539 2.07 9.17 36.16
CA GLY A 539 1.08 8.09 36.16
C GLY A 539 0.17 8.04 34.93
N VAL A 540 0.39 8.86 33.90
CA VAL A 540 -0.43 8.87 32.68
C VAL A 540 0.24 8.04 31.56
N LEU A 541 -0.43 6.97 31.14
CA LEU A 541 0.02 6.19 29.96
C LEU A 541 -0.20 6.96 28.66
N PRO A 542 0.74 6.91 27.72
CA PRO A 542 0.48 7.39 26.36
C PRO A 542 -0.54 6.51 25.64
N GLY A 543 -1.33 7.11 24.75
CA GLY A 543 -2.34 6.42 23.95
C GLY A 543 -1.76 5.44 22.94
#